data_720344e2a09d61ea6c1d2dc302c7f9e4
#
_entry.id   720344e2a09d61ea6c1d2dc302c7f9e4
#
_cell.length_a   1.000
_cell.length_b   1.000
_cell.length_c   1.000
_cell.angle_alpha   90.00
_cell.angle_beta   90.00
_cell.angle_gamma   90.00
#
_symmetry.space_group_name_H-M   'P 1'
#
loop_
_entity.id
_entity.type
_entity.pdbx_description
1 polymer ?
#
loop_
_entity_poly.entity_id
_entity_poly.type
_entity_poly.pdbx_seq_one_letter_code
_entity_poly.pdbx_strand_id
1 'polypeptide(L)'
;MIRDKQLQALALLEQAGWKPEGDKLVNAQGEPLSFTFLITQGSIERLLLPYKRNLAQIGISLNIRRIDSAQYVNRLMARDYDMIVTGYPVTTSPGMELYNYFGSAAANDPGSNNYMVLKNPAVDSLVNGLVKATSQPEMLRYAHALDRVLQWNYYWIANYYPPGTSTVWWNRFGIPKVPASNDEAIESWWEVSSSALTDEQMAAELIRRGKPGGRH
;
A
#
# COMPACT_ATOMS: atom_id res chain seq x y z
N MET A 1 17.05 18.96 3.31
CA MET A 1 15.84 18.25 2.80
C MET A 1 15.03 17.57 3.93
N ILE A 2 15.53 16.62 4.73
CA ILE A 2 14.77 16.04 5.86
C ILE A 2 14.45 17.10 6.93
N ARG A 3 15.44 17.88 7.34
CA ARG A 3 15.29 18.94 8.35
C ARG A 3 14.21 19.97 7.99
N ASP A 4 14.14 20.38 6.74
CA ASP A 4 13.13 21.36 6.29
C ASP A 4 11.71 20.80 6.40
N LYS A 5 11.54 19.50 6.08
CA LYS A 5 10.26 18.81 6.25
C LYS A 5 9.85 18.64 7.72
N GLN A 6 10.81 18.42 8.59
CA GLN A 6 10.57 18.36 10.03
C GLN A 6 10.14 19.74 10.58
N LEU A 7 10.76 20.84 10.16
CA LEU A 7 10.35 22.19 10.55
C LEU A 7 8.94 22.52 10.05
N GLN A 8 8.61 22.14 8.80
CA GLN A 8 7.25 22.28 8.28
C GLN A 8 6.23 21.47 9.09
N ALA A 9 6.58 20.22 9.44
CA ALA A 9 5.72 19.38 10.26
C ALA A 9 5.48 19.97 11.66
N LEU A 10 6.52 20.48 12.32
CA LEU A 10 6.40 21.16 13.61
C LEU A 10 5.49 22.37 13.55
N ALA A 11 5.62 23.22 12.50
CA ALA A 11 4.76 24.38 12.32
C ALA A 11 3.28 24.00 12.13
N LEU A 12 3.00 22.91 11.38
CA LEU A 12 1.64 22.40 11.20
C LEU A 12 1.09 21.79 12.50
N LEU A 13 1.92 21.07 13.26
CA LEU A 13 1.52 20.50 14.55
C LEU A 13 1.21 21.59 15.58
N GLU A 14 1.98 22.67 15.59
CA GLU A 14 1.70 23.83 16.45
C GLU A 14 0.37 24.49 16.07
N GLN A 15 0.09 24.68 14.78
CA GLN A 15 -1.22 25.16 14.31
C GLN A 15 -2.37 24.23 14.69
N ALA A 16 -2.11 22.93 14.78
CA ALA A 16 -3.07 21.93 15.23
C ALA A 16 -3.20 21.84 16.77
N GLY A 17 -2.49 22.70 17.51
CA GLY A 17 -2.59 22.80 18.97
C GLY A 17 -1.57 21.95 19.75
N TRP A 18 -0.65 21.28 19.08
CA TRP A 18 0.42 20.51 19.71
C TRP A 18 1.61 21.42 20.07
N LYS A 19 2.12 21.33 21.30
CA LYS A 19 3.23 22.14 21.77
C LYS A 19 4.39 21.29 22.24
N PRO A 20 5.64 21.71 22.01
CA PRO A 20 6.81 21.02 22.55
C PRO A 20 6.86 21.12 24.08
N GLU A 21 7.03 19.98 24.74
CA GLU A 21 7.33 19.88 26.17
C GLU A 21 8.47 18.88 26.37
N GLY A 22 9.66 19.40 26.60
CA GLY A 22 10.89 18.58 26.62
C GLY A 22 11.16 17.94 25.24
N ASP A 23 11.19 16.62 25.22
CA ASP A 23 11.41 15.80 24.03
C ASP A 23 10.11 15.31 23.35
N LYS A 24 8.93 15.80 23.82
CA LYS A 24 7.62 15.37 23.36
C LYS A 24 6.80 16.54 22.83
N LEU A 25 5.81 16.20 22.01
CA LEU A 25 4.70 17.10 21.68
C LEU A 25 3.51 16.72 22.55
N VAL A 26 2.88 17.73 23.18
CA VAL A 26 1.70 17.54 24.02
C VAL A 26 0.53 18.40 23.53
N ASN A 27 -0.69 17.94 23.79
CA ASN A 27 -1.92 18.71 23.55
C ASN A 27 -2.18 19.69 24.72
N ALA A 28 -3.33 20.39 24.67
CA ALA A 28 -3.74 21.33 25.72
C ALA A 28 -3.97 20.67 27.08
N GLN A 29 -4.18 19.36 27.14
CA GLN A 29 -4.37 18.56 28.34
C GLN A 29 -3.05 17.98 28.89
N GLY A 30 -1.91 18.24 28.22
CA GLY A 30 -0.61 17.67 28.58
C GLY A 30 -0.42 16.23 28.11
N GLU A 31 -1.30 15.70 27.26
CA GLU A 31 -1.18 14.34 26.74
C GLU A 31 -0.19 14.28 25.57
N PRO A 32 0.74 13.32 25.55
CA PRO A 32 1.75 13.23 24.49
C PRO A 32 1.15 12.72 23.17
N LEU A 33 1.64 13.25 22.05
CA LEU A 33 1.32 12.75 20.72
C LEU A 33 2.00 11.38 20.50
N SER A 34 1.19 10.34 20.55
CA SER A 34 1.65 8.95 20.50
C SER A 34 0.75 8.11 19.61
N PHE A 35 1.37 7.20 18.83
CA PHE A 35 0.68 6.24 17.97
C PHE A 35 1.19 4.84 18.21
N THR A 36 0.31 3.85 18.08
CA THR A 36 0.65 2.43 18.07
C THR A 36 0.58 1.89 16.65
N PHE A 37 1.69 1.34 16.18
CA PHE A 37 1.76 0.67 14.88
C PHE A 37 1.66 -0.84 15.08
N LEU A 38 0.58 -1.46 14.58
CA LEU A 38 0.39 -2.91 14.68
C LEU A 38 1.09 -3.64 13.54
N ILE A 39 1.85 -4.67 13.89
CA ILE A 39 2.52 -5.56 12.94
C ILE A 39 2.35 -7.03 13.33
N THR A 40 2.44 -7.92 12.35
CA THR A 40 2.49 -9.38 12.56
C THR A 40 3.88 -9.96 12.31
N GLN A 41 4.66 -9.34 11.42
CA GLN A 41 5.94 -9.84 10.95
C GLN A 41 7.09 -8.91 11.32
N GLY A 42 8.19 -9.48 11.80
CA GLY A 42 9.39 -8.72 12.16
C GLY A 42 10.13 -8.09 10.98
N SER A 43 9.89 -8.55 9.74
CA SER A 43 10.49 -7.94 8.53
C SER A 43 10.05 -6.48 8.33
N ILE A 44 8.80 -6.16 8.66
CA ILE A 44 8.25 -4.80 8.58
C ILE A 44 8.86 -3.89 9.64
N GLU A 45 9.18 -4.42 10.81
CA GLU A 45 9.77 -3.66 11.92
C GLU A 45 11.05 -2.93 11.49
N ARG A 46 11.91 -3.59 10.69
CA ARG A 46 13.14 -2.96 10.18
C ARG A 46 12.87 -1.72 9.32
N LEU A 47 11.75 -1.68 8.61
CA LEU A 47 11.34 -0.51 7.83
C LEU A 47 10.78 0.60 8.72
N LEU A 48 10.15 0.24 9.83
CA LEU A 48 9.54 1.19 10.77
C LEU A 48 10.53 1.84 11.72
N LEU A 49 11.67 1.22 12.02
CA LEU A 49 12.67 1.78 12.94
C LEU A 49 13.23 3.15 12.51
N PRO A 50 13.59 3.38 11.23
CA PRO A 50 13.97 4.71 10.75
C PRO A 50 12.82 5.72 10.85
N TYR A 51 11.60 5.30 10.54
CA TYR A 51 10.41 6.14 10.64
C TYR A 51 10.15 6.56 12.09
N LYS A 52 10.19 5.62 13.04
CA LYS A 52 10.09 5.88 14.48
C LYS A 52 11.13 6.92 14.94
N ARG A 53 12.38 6.77 14.51
CA ARG A 53 13.46 7.74 14.85
C ARG A 53 13.19 9.13 14.29
N ASN A 54 12.69 9.21 13.06
CA ASN A 54 12.37 10.50 12.43
C ASN A 54 11.19 11.19 13.14
N LEU A 55 10.18 10.45 13.56
CA LEU A 55 9.06 10.98 14.34
C LEU A 55 9.51 11.46 15.72
N ALA A 56 10.38 10.71 16.40
CA ALA A 56 10.93 11.10 17.70
C ALA A 56 11.70 12.44 17.64
N GLN A 57 12.36 12.75 16.51
CA GLN A 57 13.07 14.03 16.32
C GLN A 57 12.14 15.25 16.33
N ILE A 58 10.85 15.04 16.11
CA ILE A 58 9.82 16.09 16.17
C ILE A 58 8.85 15.88 17.35
N GLY A 59 9.24 15.08 18.35
CA GLY A 59 8.48 14.89 19.58
C GLY A 59 7.28 13.93 19.47
N ILE A 60 7.16 13.15 18.39
CA ILE A 60 6.08 12.16 18.21
C ILE A 60 6.57 10.78 18.63
N SER A 61 5.83 10.11 19.50
CA SER A 61 6.09 8.75 19.96
C SER A 61 5.42 7.71 19.06
N LEU A 62 6.19 6.80 18.46
CA LEU A 62 5.67 5.66 17.71
C LEU A 62 5.97 4.37 18.46
N ASN A 63 4.93 3.65 18.90
CA ASN A 63 5.02 2.36 19.56
C ASN A 63 4.76 1.24 18.55
N ILE A 64 5.79 0.46 18.22
CA ILE A 64 5.65 -0.70 17.33
C ILE A 64 5.21 -1.89 18.19
N ARG A 65 4.02 -2.41 17.93
CA ARG A 65 3.44 -3.54 18.65
C ARG A 65 3.28 -4.74 17.73
N ARG A 66 4.04 -5.78 18.02
CA ARG A 66 3.90 -7.05 17.33
C ARG A 66 2.86 -7.92 18.03
N ILE A 67 1.92 -8.46 17.25
CA ILE A 67 0.87 -9.36 17.71
C ILE A 67 0.76 -10.56 16.78
N ASP A 68 0.09 -11.63 17.20
CA ASP A 68 -0.20 -12.77 16.33
C ASP A 68 -1.24 -12.44 15.25
N SER A 69 -1.31 -13.27 14.22
CA SER A 69 -2.17 -13.02 13.05
C SER A 69 -3.66 -13.04 13.38
N ALA A 70 -4.11 -13.90 14.31
CA ALA A 70 -5.53 -13.96 14.69
C ALA A 70 -5.94 -12.68 15.43
N GLN A 71 -5.14 -12.24 16.37
CA GLN A 71 -5.34 -10.98 17.10
C GLN A 71 -5.30 -9.77 16.16
N TYR A 72 -4.39 -9.79 15.16
CA TYR A 72 -4.30 -8.74 14.14
C TYR A 72 -5.60 -8.62 13.34
N VAL A 73 -6.12 -9.75 12.81
CA VAL A 73 -7.38 -9.77 12.05
C VAL A 73 -8.55 -9.27 12.90
N ASN A 74 -8.66 -9.71 14.16
CA ASN A 74 -9.73 -9.26 15.06
C ASN A 74 -9.67 -7.73 15.29
N ARG A 75 -8.47 -7.17 15.48
CA ARG A 75 -8.31 -5.72 15.64
C ARG A 75 -8.59 -4.96 14.34
N LEU A 76 -8.22 -5.50 13.18
CA LEU A 76 -8.58 -4.92 11.88
C LEU A 76 -10.10 -4.82 11.72
N MET A 77 -10.82 -5.89 12.03
CA MET A 77 -12.30 -5.92 11.97
C MET A 77 -12.93 -4.93 12.97
N ALA A 78 -12.37 -4.84 14.17
CA ALA A 78 -12.83 -3.91 15.20
C ALA A 78 -12.40 -2.45 14.96
N ARG A 79 -11.54 -2.18 13.98
CA ARG A 79 -10.88 -0.87 13.76
C ARG A 79 -10.10 -0.37 14.97
N ASP A 80 -9.56 -1.30 15.77
CA ASP A 80 -8.80 -1.04 17.01
C ASP A 80 -7.30 -0.94 16.71
N TYR A 81 -6.89 0.16 16.09
CA TYR A 81 -5.51 0.50 15.78
C TYR A 81 -5.36 1.98 15.44
N ASP A 82 -4.16 2.52 15.64
CA ASP A 82 -3.81 3.85 15.16
C ASP A 82 -3.17 3.78 13.77
N MET A 83 -2.23 2.82 13.58
CA MET A 83 -1.50 2.66 12.32
C MET A 83 -1.31 1.18 11.97
N ILE A 84 -1.43 0.86 10.71
CA ILE A 84 -1.18 -0.48 10.12
C ILE A 84 -0.45 -0.36 8.79
N VAL A 85 0.13 -1.45 8.32
CA VAL A 85 0.53 -1.61 6.92
C VAL A 85 -0.51 -2.47 6.20
N THR A 86 -0.99 -1.99 5.08
CA THR A 86 -1.88 -2.74 4.22
C THR A 86 -1.59 -2.45 2.75
N GLY A 87 -2.12 -3.26 1.85
CA GLY A 87 -2.12 -3.05 0.42
C GLY A 87 -3.51 -3.24 -0.15
N TYR A 88 -3.81 -2.52 -1.20
CA TYR A 88 -5.03 -2.68 -1.97
C TYR A 88 -4.68 -3.34 -3.31
N PRO A 89 -5.06 -4.61 -3.52
CA PRO A 89 -4.92 -5.21 -4.84
C PRO A 89 -5.87 -4.50 -5.80
N VAL A 90 -5.30 -3.79 -6.76
CA VAL A 90 -6.06 -3.08 -7.80
C VAL A 90 -5.66 -3.65 -9.15
N THR A 91 -6.65 -3.96 -9.97
CA THR A 91 -6.46 -4.43 -11.34
C THR A 91 -6.32 -3.24 -12.31
N THR A 92 -5.92 -3.50 -13.54
CA THR A 92 -5.91 -2.49 -14.63
C THR A 92 -7.30 -1.99 -15.01
N SER A 93 -8.34 -2.68 -14.56
CA SER A 93 -9.75 -2.31 -14.72
C SER A 93 -10.43 -2.31 -13.34
N PRO A 94 -10.20 -1.30 -12.51
CA PRO A 94 -10.80 -1.23 -11.18
C PRO A 94 -12.34 -1.15 -11.30
N GLY A 95 -13.02 -1.81 -10.36
CA GLY A 95 -14.46 -1.97 -10.41
C GLY A 95 -15.14 -1.91 -9.04
N MET A 96 -16.04 -2.86 -8.79
CA MET A 96 -16.88 -2.90 -7.58
C MET A 96 -16.10 -3.00 -6.27
N GLU A 97 -14.87 -3.50 -6.30
CA GLU A 97 -13.98 -3.58 -5.13
C GLU A 97 -13.71 -2.20 -4.50
N LEU A 98 -13.74 -1.14 -5.30
CA LEU A 98 -13.52 0.23 -4.81
C LEU A 98 -14.58 0.69 -3.81
N TYR A 99 -15.82 0.19 -3.90
CA TYR A 99 -16.83 0.46 -2.88
C TYR A 99 -16.44 -0.15 -1.53
N ASN A 100 -15.83 -1.35 -1.55
CA ASN A 100 -15.36 -2.01 -0.34
C ASN A 100 -14.12 -1.32 0.25
N TYR A 101 -13.25 -0.74 -0.58
CA TYR A 101 -12.03 -0.07 -0.14
C TYR A 101 -12.28 1.36 0.35
N PHE A 102 -13.13 2.12 -0.35
CA PHE A 102 -13.22 3.58 -0.17
C PHE A 102 -14.64 4.09 0.06
N GLY A 103 -15.66 3.28 -0.14
CA GLY A 103 -17.06 3.71 0.00
C GLY A 103 -17.43 4.01 1.45
N SER A 104 -18.17 5.09 1.66
CA SER A 104 -18.64 5.50 2.99
C SER A 104 -19.51 4.44 3.67
N ALA A 105 -20.29 3.67 2.91
CA ALA A 105 -21.11 2.57 3.43
C ALA A 105 -20.24 1.45 4.04
N ALA A 106 -19.07 1.18 3.46
CA ALA A 106 -18.13 0.17 3.94
C ALA A 106 -17.39 0.58 5.23
N ALA A 107 -17.39 1.86 5.60
CA ALA A 107 -16.67 2.36 6.77
C ALA A 107 -17.11 1.73 8.10
N ASN A 108 -18.38 1.37 8.21
CA ASN A 108 -18.94 0.76 9.43
C ASN A 108 -19.08 -0.77 9.32
N ASP A 109 -18.71 -1.37 8.19
CA ASP A 109 -18.76 -2.82 7.98
C ASP A 109 -17.43 -3.46 8.44
N PRO A 110 -17.42 -4.28 9.51
CA PRO A 110 -16.22 -4.98 9.99
C PRO A 110 -15.58 -5.88 8.94
N GLY A 111 -16.36 -6.42 8.00
CA GLY A 111 -15.89 -7.26 6.90
C GLY A 111 -15.28 -6.49 5.73
N SER A 112 -15.37 -5.17 5.73
CA SER A 112 -14.84 -4.33 4.66
C SER A 112 -13.34 -4.10 4.75
N ASN A 113 -12.75 -3.73 3.62
CA ASN A 113 -11.37 -3.30 3.53
C ASN A 113 -11.22 -1.76 3.60
N ASN A 114 -12.27 -1.04 4.00
CA ASN A 114 -12.16 0.39 4.29
C ASN A 114 -11.45 0.59 5.64
N TYR A 115 -10.16 0.29 5.67
CA TYR A 115 -9.34 0.35 6.90
C TYR A 115 -9.17 1.77 7.44
N MET A 116 -9.37 2.77 6.63
CA MET A 116 -9.26 4.19 7.00
C MET A 116 -10.56 4.72 7.62
N VAL A 117 -11.62 3.90 7.68
CA VAL A 117 -12.97 4.32 8.11
C VAL A 117 -13.42 5.57 7.33
N LEU A 118 -13.06 5.60 6.05
CA LEU A 118 -13.24 6.74 5.18
C LEU A 118 -14.73 6.97 4.92
N LYS A 119 -15.19 8.20 5.15
CA LYS A 119 -16.54 8.68 4.86
C LYS A 119 -16.44 10.02 4.17
N ASN A 120 -16.51 10.01 2.84
CA ASN A 120 -16.37 11.21 2.04
C ASN A 120 -17.30 11.15 0.82
N PRO A 121 -18.35 11.99 0.74
CA PRO A 121 -19.28 12.00 -0.38
C PRO A 121 -18.62 12.25 -1.75
N ALA A 122 -17.52 13.00 -1.79
CA ALA A 122 -16.76 13.21 -3.03
C ALA A 122 -16.12 11.91 -3.51
N VAL A 123 -15.57 11.11 -2.58
CA VAL A 123 -15.01 9.78 -2.89
C VAL A 123 -16.11 8.85 -3.36
N ASP A 124 -17.27 8.81 -2.69
CA ASP A 124 -18.42 7.99 -3.10
C ASP A 124 -18.86 8.32 -4.54
N SER A 125 -18.93 9.61 -4.85
CA SER A 125 -19.30 10.09 -6.19
C SER A 125 -18.28 9.66 -7.26
N LEU A 126 -16.97 9.78 -6.94
CA LEU A 126 -15.89 9.40 -7.87
C LEU A 126 -15.83 7.88 -8.08
N VAL A 127 -15.99 7.08 -7.02
CA VAL A 127 -16.06 5.62 -7.12
C VAL A 127 -17.27 5.21 -7.96
N ASN A 128 -18.43 5.79 -7.72
CA ASN A 128 -19.64 5.51 -8.50
C ASN A 128 -19.47 5.89 -9.98
N GLY A 129 -18.86 7.03 -10.28
CA GLY A 129 -18.55 7.46 -11.65
C GLY A 129 -17.57 6.51 -12.34
N LEU A 130 -16.52 6.06 -11.62
CA LEU A 130 -15.52 5.14 -12.14
C LEU A 130 -16.15 3.78 -12.49
N VAL A 131 -16.94 3.20 -11.58
CA VAL A 131 -17.59 1.89 -11.78
C VAL A 131 -18.61 1.93 -12.92
N LYS A 132 -19.28 3.07 -13.13
CA LYS A 132 -20.26 3.26 -14.20
C LYS A 132 -19.67 3.75 -15.52
N ALA A 133 -18.37 4.01 -15.58
CA ALA A 133 -17.71 4.50 -16.78
C ALA A 133 -17.89 3.52 -17.95
N THR A 134 -18.28 4.04 -19.12
CA THR A 134 -18.56 3.26 -20.32
C THR A 134 -17.38 3.24 -21.30
N SER A 135 -16.32 3.98 -21.00
CA SER A 135 -15.11 4.04 -21.80
C SER A 135 -13.86 4.14 -20.94
N GLN A 136 -12.75 3.61 -21.44
CA GLN A 136 -11.45 3.68 -20.75
C GLN A 136 -11.01 5.13 -20.46
N PRO A 137 -11.13 6.12 -21.39
CA PRO A 137 -10.78 7.50 -21.08
C PRO A 137 -11.62 8.12 -19.96
N GLU A 138 -12.89 7.74 -19.87
CA GLU A 138 -13.77 8.17 -18.79
C GLU A 138 -13.36 7.55 -17.45
N MET A 139 -13.15 6.26 -17.43
CA MET A 139 -12.66 5.53 -16.25
C MET A 139 -11.36 6.14 -15.71
N LEU A 140 -10.39 6.43 -16.58
CA LEU A 140 -9.12 7.04 -16.21
C LEU A 140 -9.29 8.43 -15.60
N ARG A 141 -10.22 9.25 -16.11
CA ARG A 141 -10.51 10.57 -15.52
C ARG A 141 -11.01 10.45 -14.08
N TYR A 142 -11.94 9.53 -13.82
CA TYR A 142 -12.43 9.28 -12.47
C TYR A 142 -11.34 8.70 -11.56
N ALA A 143 -10.52 7.77 -12.06
CA ALA A 143 -9.42 7.18 -11.31
C ALA A 143 -8.39 8.23 -10.88
N HIS A 144 -7.97 9.12 -11.80
CA HIS A 144 -7.05 10.21 -11.49
C HIS A 144 -7.63 11.22 -10.50
N ALA A 145 -8.94 11.51 -10.60
CA ALA A 145 -9.59 12.40 -9.65
C ALA A 145 -9.69 11.77 -8.27
N LEU A 146 -10.05 10.48 -8.20
CA LEU A 146 -10.10 9.70 -6.97
C LEU A 146 -8.72 9.64 -6.28
N ASP A 147 -7.67 9.31 -7.04
CA ASP A 147 -6.30 9.27 -6.55
C ASP A 147 -5.89 10.62 -5.91
N ARG A 148 -6.16 11.73 -6.57
CA ARG A 148 -5.90 13.06 -6.02
C ARG A 148 -6.65 13.33 -4.73
N VAL A 149 -7.95 13.03 -4.67
CA VAL A 149 -8.74 13.25 -3.45
C VAL A 149 -8.21 12.40 -2.30
N LEU A 150 -7.87 11.13 -2.56
CA LEU A 150 -7.31 10.24 -1.54
C LEU A 150 -5.95 10.72 -1.03
N GLN A 151 -5.05 11.17 -1.92
CA GLN A 151 -3.73 11.66 -1.53
C GLN A 151 -3.79 13.00 -0.79
N TRP A 152 -4.57 13.97 -1.29
CA TRP A 152 -4.63 15.32 -0.70
C TRP A 152 -5.38 15.39 0.62
N ASN A 153 -6.18 14.38 0.96
CA ASN A 153 -6.80 14.26 2.27
C ASN A 153 -5.95 13.45 3.27
N TYR A 154 -4.77 13.00 2.88
CA TYR A 154 -3.81 12.30 3.75
C TYR A 154 -4.38 11.07 4.44
N TYR A 155 -5.30 10.34 3.82
CA TYR A 155 -5.90 9.14 4.40
C TYR A 155 -4.88 8.01 4.60
N TRP A 156 -3.82 8.00 3.79
CA TRP A 156 -2.71 7.06 3.89
C TRP A 156 -1.37 7.67 3.52
N ILE A 157 -0.30 6.98 3.89
CA ILE A 157 1.05 7.24 3.41
C ILE A 157 1.37 6.22 2.33
N ALA A 158 1.40 6.62 1.07
CA ALA A 158 1.81 5.77 -0.04
C ALA A 158 3.30 5.47 0.06
N ASN A 159 3.67 4.21 0.28
CA ASN A 159 5.07 3.80 0.41
C ASN A 159 5.66 3.40 -0.94
N TYR A 160 5.26 2.24 -1.44
CA TYR A 160 5.75 1.69 -2.70
C TYR A 160 4.77 0.66 -3.25
N TYR A 161 4.90 0.38 -4.53
CA TYR A 161 4.38 -0.86 -5.11
C TYR A 161 5.54 -1.59 -5.80
N PRO A 162 5.56 -2.93 -5.80
CA PRO A 162 6.61 -3.67 -6.49
C PRO A 162 6.44 -3.50 -8.01
N PRO A 163 7.52 -3.26 -8.77
CA PRO A 163 7.44 -3.12 -10.23
C PRO A 163 7.13 -4.43 -10.95
N GLY A 164 7.09 -5.54 -10.23
CA GLY A 164 6.75 -6.87 -10.72
C GLY A 164 6.89 -7.91 -9.63
N THR A 165 6.41 -9.12 -9.92
CA THR A 165 6.51 -10.27 -9.03
C THR A 165 7.72 -11.11 -9.42
N SER A 166 8.60 -11.42 -8.45
CA SER A 166 9.71 -12.35 -8.65
C SER A 166 9.18 -13.77 -8.56
N THR A 167 9.21 -14.49 -9.67
CA THR A 167 8.74 -15.88 -9.75
C THR A 167 9.91 -16.82 -10.00
N VAL A 168 9.96 -17.93 -9.25
CA VAL A 168 10.93 -19.00 -9.43
C VAL A 168 10.17 -20.28 -9.81
N TRP A 169 10.62 -20.94 -10.87
CA TRP A 169 9.97 -22.16 -11.35
C TRP A 169 10.98 -23.20 -11.81
N TRP A 170 10.54 -24.44 -11.92
CA TRP A 170 11.33 -25.54 -12.47
C TRP A 170 11.45 -25.39 -14.00
N ASN A 171 12.63 -25.71 -14.54
CA ASN A 171 12.93 -25.63 -15.97
C ASN A 171 12.09 -26.55 -16.88
N ARG A 172 11.07 -27.15 -16.38
CA ARG A 172 10.11 -27.98 -17.15
C ARG A 172 8.88 -27.24 -17.64
N PHE A 173 8.78 -25.92 -17.38
CA PHE A 173 7.65 -25.11 -17.83
C PHE A 173 8.06 -24.16 -18.94
N GLY A 174 7.30 -24.19 -20.03
CA GLY A 174 7.37 -23.21 -21.09
C GLY A 174 6.46 -22.02 -20.76
N ILE A 175 6.93 -20.83 -21.09
CA ILE A 175 6.23 -19.56 -20.82
C ILE A 175 5.93 -18.88 -22.16
N PRO A 176 4.72 -18.36 -22.39
CA PRO A 176 4.39 -17.66 -23.62
C PRO A 176 5.28 -16.42 -23.81
N LYS A 177 5.67 -16.16 -25.07
CA LYS A 177 6.49 -14.99 -25.43
C LYS A 177 5.77 -13.66 -25.11
N VAL A 178 4.47 -13.65 -25.23
CA VAL A 178 3.60 -12.56 -24.82
C VAL A 178 2.87 -13.04 -23.56
N PRO A 179 3.22 -12.54 -22.39
CA PRO A 179 2.50 -12.90 -21.17
C PRO A 179 1.03 -12.46 -21.30
N ALA A 180 0.13 -13.24 -20.70
CA ALA A 180 -1.24 -12.78 -20.53
C ALA A 180 -1.24 -11.45 -19.76
N SER A 181 -2.24 -10.62 -19.97
CA SER A 181 -2.32 -9.25 -19.41
C SER A 181 -2.27 -9.20 -17.87
N ASN A 182 -2.44 -10.32 -17.21
CA ASN A 182 -2.29 -10.49 -15.77
C ASN A 182 -0.94 -11.13 -15.49
N ASP A 183 -0.09 -10.48 -14.75
CA ASP A 183 1.30 -10.90 -14.46
C ASP A 183 1.46 -12.30 -13.84
N GLU A 184 0.37 -12.93 -13.42
CA GLU A 184 0.36 -14.23 -12.74
C GLU A 184 -0.32 -15.36 -13.53
N ALA A 185 -0.41 -15.23 -14.84
CA ALA A 185 -1.08 -16.26 -15.65
C ALA A 185 -0.25 -17.55 -15.77
N ILE A 186 0.05 -18.18 -14.61
CA ILE A 186 0.64 -19.52 -14.52
C ILE A 186 -0.23 -20.52 -15.32
N GLU A 187 -1.53 -20.30 -15.42
CA GLU A 187 -2.45 -21.06 -16.24
C GLU A 187 -2.12 -21.04 -17.73
N SER A 188 -1.38 -20.05 -18.18
CA SER A 188 -0.89 -19.95 -19.56
C SER A 188 0.41 -20.71 -19.82
N TRP A 189 1.03 -21.27 -18.77
CA TRP A 189 2.26 -22.03 -18.87
C TRP A 189 1.95 -23.48 -19.26
N TRP A 190 2.87 -24.13 -19.98
CA TRP A 190 2.74 -25.52 -20.36
C TRP A 190 3.94 -26.34 -19.90
N GLU A 191 3.73 -27.63 -19.66
CA GLU A 191 4.82 -28.53 -19.36
C GLU A 191 5.63 -28.82 -20.62
N VAL A 192 6.94 -28.62 -20.56
CA VAL A 192 7.88 -28.99 -21.63
C VAL A 192 8.40 -30.38 -21.30
N SER A 193 8.23 -31.34 -22.25
CA SER A 193 8.75 -32.71 -22.08
C SER A 193 10.26 -32.69 -21.80
N SER A 194 10.78 -33.77 -21.18
CA SER A 194 12.12 -33.91 -20.60
C SER A 194 13.35 -33.68 -21.54
N SER A 195 13.15 -33.24 -22.77
CA SER A 195 14.18 -32.73 -23.70
C SER A 195 14.43 -31.23 -23.54
N ALA A 196 13.90 -30.62 -22.52
CA ALA A 196 13.99 -29.18 -22.26
C ALA A 196 15.40 -28.77 -21.85
N LEU A 197 15.78 -27.63 -22.37
CA LEU A 197 16.98 -26.80 -22.18
C LEU A 197 18.05 -27.36 -21.22
N THR A 198 19.26 -27.52 -21.72
CA THR A 198 20.44 -27.80 -20.90
C THR A 198 20.66 -26.64 -19.93
N ASP A 199 21.39 -26.86 -18.84
CA ASP A 199 21.72 -25.80 -17.85
C ASP A 199 22.39 -24.59 -18.52
N GLU A 200 23.18 -24.79 -19.56
CA GLU A 200 23.83 -23.74 -20.37
C GLU A 200 22.80 -22.91 -21.17
N GLN A 201 21.82 -23.57 -21.76
CA GLN A 201 20.73 -22.90 -22.48
C GLN A 201 19.85 -22.11 -21.54
N MET A 202 19.63 -22.62 -20.32
CA MET A 202 18.88 -21.92 -19.28
C MET A 202 19.64 -20.68 -18.79
N ALA A 203 20.94 -20.79 -18.53
CA ALA A 203 21.79 -19.67 -18.12
C ALA A 203 21.79 -18.57 -19.21
N ALA A 204 21.91 -18.94 -20.49
CA ALA A 204 21.86 -18.00 -21.60
C ALA A 204 20.50 -17.27 -21.70
N GLU A 205 19.39 -17.98 -21.48
CA GLU A 205 18.04 -17.40 -21.51
C GLU A 205 17.79 -16.47 -20.31
N LEU A 206 18.28 -16.81 -19.11
CA LEU A 206 18.24 -15.95 -17.93
C LEU A 206 19.04 -14.65 -18.13
N ILE A 207 20.22 -14.74 -18.72
CA ILE A 207 21.05 -13.57 -19.05
C ILE A 207 20.34 -12.70 -20.10
N ARG A 208 19.68 -13.30 -21.08
CA ARG A 208 18.93 -12.59 -22.11
C ARG A 208 17.75 -11.82 -21.55
N ARG A 209 17.02 -12.40 -20.57
CA ARG A 209 15.85 -11.80 -19.91
C ARG A 209 16.23 -10.80 -18.82
N GLY A 210 17.39 -10.97 -18.18
CA GLY A 210 17.89 -10.09 -17.13
C GLY A 210 18.45 -8.76 -17.63
N LYS A 211 18.56 -8.53 -18.94
CA LYS A 211 18.88 -7.21 -19.50
C LYS A 211 17.62 -6.37 -19.48
N PRO A 212 17.55 -5.27 -18.70
CA PRO A 212 16.43 -4.34 -18.75
C PRO A 212 16.34 -3.85 -20.20
N GLY A 213 15.23 -4.14 -20.87
CA GLY A 213 14.94 -3.63 -22.19
C GLY A 213 15.05 -2.12 -22.16
N GLY A 214 15.97 -1.57 -22.95
CA GLY A 214 16.08 -0.12 -23.13
C GLY A 214 14.71 0.41 -23.59
N ARG A 215 14.22 1.41 -22.87
CA ARG A 215 13.06 2.19 -23.29
C ARG A 215 13.43 2.92 -24.58
N HIS A 216 12.69 2.70 -25.61
CA HIS A 216 12.53 3.62 -26.72
C HIS A 216 11.18 4.32 -26.58
#